data_e0aba4a9fbd06af1141c4a7f81f2ce1e
#
_entry.id   e0aba4a9fbd06af1141c4a7f81f2ce1e
#
_cell.length_a   1.000
_cell.length_b   1.000
_cell.length_c   1.000
_cell.angle_alpha   90.00
_cell.angle_beta   90.00
_cell.angle_gamma   90.00
#
_symmetry.space_group_name_H-M   'P 1'
#
loop_
_entity.id
_entity.type
_entity.pdbx_description
1 polymer ?
#
loop_
_entity_poly.entity_id
_entity_poly.type
_entity_poly.pdbx_seq_one_letter_code
_entity_poly.pdbx_strand_id
1 'polypeptide(L)'
;MVRIAKNALLVAAIYVLGGCAAFTFPEKEITSFAEVPEGYVLLVGKIELEPPLRPTEIKLDISNDVFNTEEMMANRAIIGLSERANVTVEKSGFLINPELGQTYFFAVPRERAHMLGGYITVSFDMRTNGPRDVIVNQGKVLVPGGMHYDLRPDDDVVYVGTLRLERGPFNDVTKAEVVDEFDSATRDLTTKLGTGRRMRNSLPIQVSAN
;
A
#
# COMPACT_ATOMS: atom_id res chain seq x y z
N MET A 1 -28.56 2.28 -47.37
CA MET A 1 -27.16 2.35 -46.88
C MET A 1 -26.95 3.11 -45.54
N VAL A 2 -27.92 3.83 -44.98
CA VAL A 2 -27.70 4.68 -43.77
C VAL A 2 -27.80 3.90 -42.45
N ARG A 3 -28.42 2.72 -42.39
CA ARG A 3 -28.60 1.93 -41.16
C ARG A 3 -27.35 1.15 -40.68
N ILE A 4 -26.46 0.79 -41.60
CA ILE A 4 -25.24 0.01 -41.29
C ILE A 4 -24.18 0.89 -40.61
N ALA A 5 -24.10 2.18 -40.99
CA ALA A 5 -23.13 3.12 -40.46
C ALA A 5 -23.39 3.47 -38.95
N LYS A 6 -24.67 3.49 -38.51
CA LYS A 6 -25.00 3.79 -37.10
C LYS A 6 -24.61 2.67 -36.13
N ASN A 7 -24.73 1.41 -36.56
CA ASN A 7 -24.35 0.27 -35.69
C ASN A 7 -22.84 0.10 -35.57
N ALA A 8 -22.08 0.44 -36.62
CA ALA A 8 -20.60 0.41 -36.56
C ALA A 8 -20.03 1.48 -35.64
N LEU A 9 -20.67 2.65 -35.59
CA LEU A 9 -20.25 3.73 -34.68
C LEU A 9 -20.52 3.42 -33.21
N LEU A 10 -21.63 2.72 -32.91
CA LEU A 10 -21.98 2.30 -31.56
C LEU A 10 -21.03 1.21 -31.03
N VAL A 11 -20.62 0.26 -31.85
CA VAL A 11 -19.68 -0.79 -31.50
C VAL A 11 -18.28 -0.21 -31.28
N ALA A 12 -17.83 0.75 -32.09
CA ALA A 12 -16.55 1.43 -31.89
C ALA A 12 -16.51 2.23 -30.58
N ALA A 13 -17.62 2.90 -30.21
CA ALA A 13 -17.71 3.63 -28.93
C ALA A 13 -17.60 2.71 -27.69
N ILE A 14 -18.13 1.48 -27.78
CA ILE A 14 -18.03 0.50 -26.69
C ILE A 14 -16.59 -0.02 -26.51
N TYR A 15 -15.84 -0.17 -27.59
CA TYR A 15 -14.42 -0.58 -27.52
C TYR A 15 -13.50 0.52 -26.97
N VAL A 16 -13.81 1.79 -27.15
CA VAL A 16 -13.02 2.92 -26.61
C VAL A 16 -13.26 3.09 -25.10
N LEU A 17 -14.45 2.72 -24.58
CA LEU A 17 -14.78 2.80 -23.15
C LEU A 17 -14.26 1.59 -22.36
N GLY A 18 -13.91 0.48 -23.01
CA GLY A 18 -13.37 -0.73 -22.36
C GLY A 18 -11.86 -0.70 -22.08
N GLY A 19 -11.14 0.34 -22.50
CA GLY A 19 -9.69 0.43 -22.43
C GLY A 19 -9.14 1.26 -21.26
N CYS A 20 -9.97 1.85 -20.39
CA CYS A 20 -9.49 2.45 -19.16
C CYS A 20 -9.10 1.32 -18.20
N ALA A 21 -7.80 0.97 -18.17
CA ALA A 21 -7.25 0.27 -17.01
C ALA A 21 -7.71 1.07 -15.79
N ALA A 22 -8.56 0.48 -14.96
CA ALA A 22 -9.02 1.11 -13.73
C ALA A 22 -7.77 1.33 -12.87
N PHE A 23 -7.33 2.58 -12.77
CA PHE A 23 -6.29 2.95 -11.82
C PHE A 23 -6.85 2.69 -10.43
N THR A 24 -6.32 1.67 -9.75
CA THR A 24 -6.66 1.41 -8.36
C THR A 24 -5.86 2.39 -7.52
N PHE A 25 -6.55 3.35 -6.91
CA PHE A 25 -5.94 4.23 -5.92
C PHE A 25 -5.82 3.48 -4.60
N PRO A 26 -4.79 3.76 -3.79
CA PRO A 26 -4.71 3.23 -2.44
C PRO A 26 -5.90 3.67 -1.58
N GLU A 27 -6.35 2.78 -0.71
CA GLU A 27 -7.39 3.08 0.27
C GLU A 27 -6.92 4.16 1.24
N LYS A 28 -7.88 4.95 1.70
CA LYS A 28 -7.62 5.98 2.71
C LYS A 28 -7.55 5.35 4.11
N GLU A 29 -6.60 5.81 4.91
CA GLU A 29 -6.52 5.45 6.31
C GLU A 29 -7.74 5.98 7.08
N ILE A 30 -8.35 5.14 7.92
CA ILE A 30 -9.53 5.54 8.69
C ILE A 30 -9.17 6.40 9.89
N THR A 31 -10.09 7.28 10.26
CA THR A 31 -9.95 8.18 11.42
C THR A 31 -10.99 7.91 12.50
N SER A 32 -11.96 7.04 12.21
CA SER A 32 -13.01 6.64 13.15
C SER A 32 -13.47 5.21 12.88
N PHE A 33 -13.85 4.46 13.91
CA PHE A 33 -14.48 3.14 13.76
C PHE A 33 -15.78 3.15 12.95
N ALA A 34 -16.47 4.29 12.87
CA ALA A 34 -17.68 4.43 12.07
C ALA A 34 -17.41 4.36 10.55
N GLU A 35 -16.16 4.53 10.14
CA GLU A 35 -15.74 4.46 8.74
C GLU A 35 -15.47 3.01 8.27
N VAL A 36 -15.43 2.03 9.18
CA VAL A 36 -15.22 0.61 8.84
C VAL A 36 -16.53 0.02 8.30
N PRO A 37 -16.60 -0.36 7.01
CA PRO A 37 -17.82 -0.88 6.43
C PRO A 37 -18.17 -2.28 7.00
N GLU A 38 -19.44 -2.68 6.85
CA GLU A 38 -19.87 -4.05 7.15
C GLU A 38 -19.11 -5.05 6.25
N GLY A 39 -18.68 -6.18 6.82
CA GLY A 39 -17.88 -7.19 6.12
C GLY A 39 -16.37 -6.89 6.10
N TYR A 40 -15.95 -5.71 6.58
CA TYR A 40 -14.54 -5.35 6.68
C TYR A 40 -13.99 -5.61 8.08
N VAL A 41 -12.69 -5.65 8.20
CA VAL A 41 -11.93 -5.67 9.43
C VAL A 41 -10.96 -4.49 9.46
N LEU A 42 -10.72 -3.92 10.63
CA LEU A 42 -9.68 -2.92 10.80
C LEU A 42 -8.32 -3.61 10.92
N LEU A 43 -7.49 -3.45 9.89
CA LEU A 43 -6.11 -3.93 9.87
C LEU A 43 -5.20 -2.89 10.52
N VAL A 44 -4.44 -3.30 11.53
CA VAL A 44 -3.49 -2.46 12.28
C VAL A 44 -2.10 -3.04 12.16
N GLY A 45 -1.13 -2.22 11.82
CA GLY A 45 0.27 -2.65 11.73
C GLY A 45 1.19 -1.45 11.53
N LYS A 46 2.46 -1.72 11.27
CA LYS A 46 3.47 -0.70 10.99
C LYS A 46 4.45 -1.22 9.95
N ILE A 47 5.01 -0.33 9.13
CA ILE A 47 6.16 -0.64 8.26
C ILE A 47 7.30 0.28 8.66
N GLU A 48 8.43 -0.31 9.03
CA GLU A 48 9.66 0.41 9.35
C GLU A 48 10.72 0.14 8.29
N LEU A 49 11.45 1.17 7.92
CA LEU A 49 12.59 1.06 7.00
C LEU A 49 13.86 1.51 7.73
N GLU A 50 14.88 0.67 7.76
CA GLU A 50 16.15 0.94 8.41
C GLU A 50 17.34 0.81 7.42
N PRO A 51 18.15 1.87 7.24
CA PRO A 51 17.93 3.21 7.76
C PRO A 51 16.68 3.88 7.13
N PRO A 52 16.05 4.84 7.85
CA PRO A 52 14.89 5.55 7.32
C PRO A 52 15.25 6.37 6.08
N LEU A 53 14.24 6.75 5.30
CA LEU A 53 14.44 7.63 4.16
C LEU A 53 14.97 8.99 4.61
N ARG A 54 15.98 9.47 3.91
CA ARG A 54 16.49 10.84 4.11
C ARG A 54 15.51 11.86 3.53
N PRO A 55 15.47 13.10 4.02
CA PRO A 55 14.57 14.14 3.47
C PRO A 55 14.70 14.34 1.95
N THR A 56 15.89 14.14 1.39
CA THR A 56 16.14 14.21 -0.06
C THR A 56 15.58 13.01 -0.84
N GLU A 57 15.38 11.88 -0.19
CA GLU A 57 14.79 10.66 -0.77
C GLU A 57 13.27 10.68 -0.71
N ILE A 58 12.69 11.43 0.22
CA ILE A 58 11.24 11.58 0.39
C ILE A 58 10.65 12.56 -0.62
N LYS A 59 11.40 13.62 -0.96
CA LYS A 59 10.91 14.68 -1.83
C LYS A 59 10.77 14.18 -3.26
N LEU A 60 9.53 14.01 -3.70
CA LEU A 60 9.18 13.66 -5.08
C LEU A 60 8.96 14.97 -5.83
N ASP A 61 9.89 15.34 -6.73
CA ASP A 61 9.72 16.52 -7.60
C ASP A 61 8.83 16.13 -8.80
N ILE A 62 7.51 16.13 -8.59
CA ILE A 62 6.51 15.83 -9.62
C ILE A 62 5.96 17.17 -10.11
N SER A 63 6.51 17.65 -11.22
CA SER A 63 5.96 18.83 -11.89
C SER A 63 4.53 18.56 -12.38
N ASN A 64 3.56 19.41 -11.98
CA ASN A 64 2.13 19.29 -12.30
C ASN A 64 1.44 18.06 -11.69
N ASP A 65 1.60 17.85 -10.39
CA ASP A 65 0.94 16.75 -9.66
C ASP A 65 -0.57 16.97 -9.52
N VAL A 66 -1.31 16.72 -10.60
CA VAL A 66 -2.78 16.86 -10.66
C VAL A 66 -3.49 15.86 -9.74
N PHE A 67 -2.81 14.77 -9.35
CA PHE A 67 -3.38 13.67 -8.57
C PHE A 67 -2.87 13.60 -7.13
N ASN A 68 -2.14 14.61 -6.65
CA ASN A 68 -1.49 14.59 -5.33
C ASN A 68 -0.59 13.36 -5.13
N THR A 69 0.09 12.94 -6.18
CA THR A 69 0.93 11.72 -6.19
C THR A 69 2.07 11.84 -5.18
N GLU A 70 2.61 13.04 -4.99
CA GLU A 70 3.64 13.30 -3.98
C GLU A 70 3.11 12.98 -2.58
N GLU A 71 1.93 13.46 -2.21
CA GLU A 71 1.31 13.18 -0.90
C GLU A 71 1.02 11.69 -0.70
N MET A 72 0.59 11.00 -1.77
CA MET A 72 0.30 9.56 -1.71
C MET A 72 1.53 8.67 -1.64
N MET A 73 2.69 9.13 -2.11
CA MET A 73 3.89 8.29 -2.24
C MET A 73 5.04 8.71 -1.34
N ALA A 74 5.09 9.97 -0.89
CA ALA A 74 6.16 10.50 -0.07
C ALA A 74 6.18 9.85 1.33
N ASN A 75 7.29 9.20 1.69
CA ASN A 75 7.44 8.46 2.95
C ASN A 75 6.37 7.40 3.19
N ARG A 76 5.85 6.79 2.12
CA ARG A 76 4.78 5.79 2.19
C ARG A 76 5.16 4.53 1.42
N ALA A 77 4.65 3.39 1.89
CA ALA A 77 4.68 2.16 1.13
C ALA A 77 3.36 1.99 0.35
N ILE A 78 3.42 1.43 -0.84
CA ILE A 78 2.23 0.95 -1.56
C ILE A 78 2.21 -0.56 -1.41
N ILE A 79 1.18 -1.10 -0.77
CA ILE A 79 1.05 -2.52 -0.45
C ILE A 79 -0.21 -3.09 -1.11
N GLY A 80 -0.05 -4.17 -1.85
CA GLY A 80 -1.15 -4.92 -2.45
C GLY A 80 -1.72 -5.97 -1.49
N LEU A 81 -3.04 -6.00 -1.34
CA LEU A 81 -3.76 -7.05 -0.63
C LEU A 81 -4.68 -7.80 -1.59
N SER A 82 -4.84 -9.10 -1.41
CA SER A 82 -5.61 -9.96 -2.32
C SER A 82 -6.25 -11.14 -1.59
N GLU A 83 -7.28 -11.71 -2.21
CA GLU A 83 -7.86 -13.00 -1.83
C GLU A 83 -6.92 -14.18 -2.16
N ARG A 84 -5.99 -14.00 -3.09
CA ARG A 84 -5.11 -15.05 -3.62
C ARG A 84 -3.65 -14.66 -3.51
N ALA A 85 -2.82 -15.61 -3.10
CA ALA A 85 -1.38 -15.39 -2.94
C ALA A 85 -0.60 -15.22 -4.26
N ASN A 86 -1.12 -15.71 -5.38
CA ASN A 86 -0.42 -15.77 -6.67
C ASN A 86 -0.80 -14.65 -7.65
N VAL A 87 -1.17 -13.50 -7.13
CA VAL A 87 -1.52 -12.29 -7.91
C VAL A 87 -0.40 -11.26 -7.75
N THR A 88 -0.12 -10.45 -8.76
CA THR A 88 0.83 -9.34 -8.64
C THR A 88 0.18 -8.12 -7.98
N VAL A 89 0.99 -7.22 -7.42
CA VAL A 89 0.52 -6.01 -6.72
C VAL A 89 -0.37 -5.16 -7.63
N GLU A 90 -0.01 -5.02 -8.90
CA GLU A 90 -0.78 -4.24 -9.89
C GLU A 90 -2.16 -4.85 -10.19
N LYS A 91 -2.32 -6.16 -9.93
CA LYS A 91 -3.57 -6.90 -10.14
C LYS A 91 -4.32 -7.19 -8.84
N SER A 92 -3.82 -6.71 -7.70
CA SER A 92 -4.44 -6.96 -6.40
C SER A 92 -5.88 -6.44 -6.31
N GLY A 93 -6.17 -5.34 -6.99
CA GLY A 93 -7.44 -4.63 -6.93
C GLY A 93 -7.72 -3.97 -5.57
N PHE A 94 -6.80 -4.07 -4.61
CA PHE A 94 -6.89 -3.43 -3.30
C PHE A 94 -5.49 -3.02 -2.83
N LEU A 95 -5.29 -1.73 -2.63
CA LEU A 95 -4.01 -1.15 -2.24
C LEU A 95 -4.18 -0.35 -0.95
N ILE A 96 -3.21 -0.47 -0.05
CA ILE A 96 -3.06 0.43 1.10
C ILE A 96 -1.74 1.19 0.98
N ASN A 97 -1.66 2.37 1.59
CA ASN A 97 -0.47 3.22 1.54
C ASN A 97 -0.01 3.71 2.93
N PRO A 98 0.40 2.79 3.80
CA PRO A 98 0.87 3.15 5.13
C PRO A 98 2.07 4.10 5.10
N GLU A 99 2.06 5.08 6.01
CA GLU A 99 3.21 5.94 6.26
C GLU A 99 4.30 5.18 7.00
N LEU A 100 5.55 5.31 6.56
CA LEU A 100 6.69 4.62 7.17
C LEU A 100 6.92 5.10 8.61
N GLY A 101 7.16 4.15 9.50
CA GLY A 101 7.41 4.41 10.93
C GLY A 101 6.16 4.76 11.74
N GLN A 102 4.97 4.84 11.14
CA GLN A 102 3.71 5.12 11.81
C GLN A 102 2.82 3.89 11.88
N THR A 103 2.06 3.75 12.97
CA THR A 103 1.01 2.72 13.05
C THR A 103 -0.14 3.09 12.13
N TYR A 104 -0.47 2.21 11.19
CA TYR A 104 -1.54 2.42 10.22
C TYR A 104 -2.85 1.74 10.62
N PHE A 105 -3.97 2.24 10.06
CA PHE A 105 -5.33 1.81 10.35
C PHE A 105 -6.14 1.79 9.04
N PHE A 106 -6.24 0.62 8.40
CA PHE A 106 -7.00 0.46 7.16
C PHE A 106 -8.19 -0.48 7.32
N ALA A 107 -9.35 -0.07 6.80
CA ALA A 107 -10.47 -0.98 6.65
C ALA A 107 -10.22 -1.88 5.43
N VAL A 108 -10.17 -3.20 5.66
CA VAL A 108 -9.81 -4.20 4.64
C VAL A 108 -10.92 -5.23 4.54
N PRO A 109 -11.40 -5.58 3.33
CA PRO A 109 -12.30 -6.71 3.15
C PRO A 109 -11.69 -7.99 3.71
N ARG A 110 -12.46 -8.78 4.48
CA ARG A 110 -11.92 -9.97 5.18
C ARG A 110 -11.30 -11.01 4.27
N GLU A 111 -11.79 -11.11 3.04
CA GLU A 111 -11.25 -12.00 2.02
C GLU A 111 -9.87 -11.59 1.51
N ARG A 112 -9.44 -10.34 1.73
CA ARG A 112 -8.14 -9.82 1.29
C ARG A 112 -7.01 -10.14 2.27
N ALA A 113 -6.89 -11.41 2.63
CA ALA A 113 -5.98 -11.88 3.68
C ALA A 113 -4.53 -12.08 3.23
N HIS A 114 -4.20 -11.97 1.94
CA HIS A 114 -2.84 -12.12 1.43
C HIS A 114 -2.17 -10.79 1.14
N MET A 115 -1.05 -10.53 1.79
CA MET A 115 -0.16 -9.43 1.46
C MET A 115 0.78 -9.87 0.33
N LEU A 116 0.63 -9.24 -0.82
CA LEU A 116 1.38 -9.53 -2.03
C LEU A 116 2.78 -8.89 -2.05
N GLY A 117 3.06 -8.02 -1.08
CA GLY A 117 4.19 -7.11 -1.09
C GLY A 117 3.85 -5.78 -1.70
N GLY A 118 4.89 -5.05 -2.11
CA GLY A 118 4.69 -3.71 -2.63
C GLY A 118 5.99 -2.98 -2.91
N TYR A 119 5.95 -1.65 -2.78
CA TYR A 119 7.13 -0.83 -2.95
C TYR A 119 7.04 0.49 -2.18
N ILE A 120 8.20 1.06 -1.90
CA ILE A 120 8.39 2.41 -1.36
C ILE A 120 9.09 3.21 -2.46
N THR A 121 8.54 4.35 -2.83
CA THR A 121 9.16 5.24 -3.82
C THR A 121 10.25 6.06 -3.16
N VAL A 122 11.42 6.12 -3.79
CA VAL A 122 12.56 6.94 -3.34
C VAL A 122 13.02 7.84 -4.47
N SER A 123 13.35 9.08 -4.14
CA SER A 123 13.97 10.03 -5.08
C SER A 123 15.47 9.93 -5.03
N PHE A 124 16.10 10.01 -6.19
CA PHE A 124 17.54 10.14 -6.33
C PHE A 124 17.87 11.47 -6.99
N ASP A 125 18.63 12.31 -6.29
CA ASP A 125 19.22 13.52 -6.88
C ASP A 125 20.49 13.10 -7.64
N MET A 126 20.34 12.84 -8.94
CA MET A 126 21.49 12.66 -9.82
C MET A 126 21.88 14.00 -10.40
N ARG A 127 22.75 14.73 -9.70
CA ARG A 127 23.42 15.92 -10.25
C ARG A 127 24.44 15.47 -11.30
N THR A 128 24.08 15.59 -12.56
CA THR A 128 25.09 15.59 -13.62
C THR A 128 25.84 16.92 -13.55
N ASN A 129 27.17 16.92 -13.86
CA ASN A 129 28.04 18.07 -13.77
C ASN A 129 27.73 19.24 -14.73
N GLY A 130 26.50 19.36 -15.20
CA GLY A 130 26.01 20.39 -16.10
C GLY A 130 24.99 21.33 -15.44
N PRO A 131 24.94 22.61 -15.85
CA PRO A 131 24.12 23.63 -15.17
C PRO A 131 22.59 23.48 -15.44
N ARG A 132 22.10 22.45 -16.09
CA ARG A 132 20.70 22.35 -16.52
C ARG A 132 20.00 20.99 -16.34
N ASP A 133 20.70 19.93 -15.94
CA ASP A 133 20.08 18.61 -15.91
C ASP A 133 20.01 18.04 -14.49
N VAL A 134 19.01 18.45 -13.72
CA VAL A 134 18.57 17.69 -12.56
C VAL A 134 17.65 16.59 -13.10
N ILE A 135 18.20 15.40 -13.32
CA ILE A 135 17.36 14.21 -13.58
C ILE A 135 16.98 13.68 -12.21
N VAL A 136 15.76 13.94 -11.78
CA VAL A 136 15.16 13.26 -10.63
C VAL A 136 14.81 11.84 -11.08
N ASN A 137 15.67 10.88 -10.78
CA ASN A 137 15.35 9.47 -10.94
C ASN A 137 14.58 9.00 -9.71
N GLN A 138 13.42 8.42 -9.95
CA GLN A 138 12.67 7.70 -8.94
C GLN A 138 13.09 6.23 -8.94
N GLY A 139 13.45 5.70 -7.80
CA GLY A 139 13.68 4.29 -7.57
C GLY A 139 12.61 3.70 -6.68
N LYS A 140 12.67 2.38 -6.50
CA LYS A 140 11.75 1.65 -5.62
C LYS A 140 12.54 0.77 -4.67
N VAL A 141 12.19 0.82 -3.39
CA VAL A 141 12.54 -0.23 -2.43
C VAL A 141 11.39 -1.24 -2.48
N LEU A 142 11.69 -2.48 -2.82
CA LEU A 142 10.66 -3.52 -2.92
C LEU A 142 10.31 -4.05 -1.53
N VAL A 143 9.05 -3.98 -1.15
CA VAL A 143 8.53 -4.59 0.07
C VAL A 143 8.19 -6.05 -0.21
N PRO A 144 8.79 -7.01 0.50
CA PRO A 144 8.52 -8.42 0.28
C PRO A 144 7.05 -8.76 0.61
N GLY A 145 6.50 -9.69 -0.15
CA GLY A 145 5.16 -10.23 0.04
C GLY A 145 5.17 -11.69 0.51
N GLY A 146 4.10 -12.42 0.17
CA GLY A 146 3.95 -13.82 0.55
C GLY A 146 3.53 -14.02 1.99
N MET A 147 2.85 -13.04 2.60
CA MET A 147 2.33 -13.12 3.95
C MET A 147 0.83 -13.37 3.93
N HIS A 148 0.36 -14.19 4.85
CA HIS A 148 -1.06 -14.45 5.06
C HIS A 148 -1.48 -13.98 6.45
N TYR A 149 -2.58 -13.22 6.51
CA TYR A 149 -3.22 -12.77 7.74
C TYR A 149 -4.38 -13.69 8.10
N ASP A 150 -4.42 -14.23 9.34
CA ASP A 150 -5.57 -14.97 9.84
C ASP A 150 -6.68 -13.96 10.22
N LEU A 151 -7.58 -13.67 9.27
CA LEU A 151 -8.73 -12.77 9.47
C LEU A 151 -9.98 -13.61 9.74
N ARG A 152 -10.53 -13.53 10.96
CA ARG A 152 -11.69 -14.31 11.39
C ARG A 152 -13.01 -13.54 11.18
N PRO A 153 -14.13 -14.25 11.03
CA PRO A 153 -15.43 -13.60 10.87
C PRO A 153 -15.85 -12.67 12.02
N ASP A 154 -15.38 -12.97 13.23
CA ASP A 154 -15.68 -12.24 14.47
C ASP A 154 -14.64 -11.15 14.81
N ASP A 155 -13.61 -10.98 13.99
CA ASP A 155 -12.63 -9.92 14.21
C ASP A 155 -13.20 -8.54 13.86
N ASP A 156 -13.11 -7.61 14.79
CA ASP A 156 -13.34 -6.18 14.53
C ASP A 156 -12.02 -5.47 14.16
N VAL A 157 -10.97 -5.78 14.91
CA VAL A 157 -9.63 -5.17 14.78
C VAL A 157 -8.56 -6.25 14.86
N VAL A 158 -7.66 -6.29 13.89
CA VAL A 158 -6.56 -7.26 13.84
C VAL A 158 -5.22 -6.53 13.72
N TYR A 159 -4.33 -6.81 14.66
CA TYR A 159 -2.95 -6.37 14.58
C TYR A 159 -2.12 -7.42 13.84
N VAL A 160 -1.39 -6.99 12.82
CA VAL A 160 -0.60 -7.85 11.92
C VAL A 160 0.91 -7.67 12.06
N GLY A 161 1.36 -7.02 13.11
CA GLY A 161 2.78 -6.84 13.39
C GLY A 161 3.39 -5.57 12.80
N THR A 162 4.64 -5.35 13.15
CA THR A 162 5.51 -4.34 12.55
C THR A 162 6.43 -5.04 11.55
N LEU A 163 6.28 -4.74 10.27
CA LEU A 163 7.18 -5.20 9.23
C LEU A 163 8.41 -4.30 9.19
N ARG A 164 9.53 -4.80 9.71
CA ARG A 164 10.82 -4.11 9.71
C ARG A 164 11.65 -4.55 8.52
N LEU A 165 12.09 -3.58 7.72
CA LEU A 165 12.87 -3.76 6.50
C LEU A 165 14.25 -3.14 6.67
N GLU A 166 15.31 -3.95 6.60
CA GLU A 166 16.67 -3.43 6.52
C GLU A 166 17.02 -3.12 5.05
N ARG A 167 17.44 -1.88 4.81
CA ARG A 167 17.75 -1.37 3.48
C ARG A 167 19.26 -1.32 3.25
N GLY A 168 19.72 -1.95 2.19
CA GLY A 168 21.09 -1.84 1.70
C GLY A 168 21.38 -0.51 0.99
N PRO A 169 22.66 -0.27 0.66
CA PRO A 169 23.10 0.99 0.02
C PRO A 169 22.52 1.21 -1.37
N PHE A 170 22.02 0.17 -2.02
CA PHE A 170 21.40 0.23 -3.36
C PHE A 170 19.88 0.21 -3.31
N ASN A 171 19.29 0.47 -2.13
CA ASN A 171 17.85 0.40 -1.89
C ASN A 171 17.23 -0.99 -2.07
N ASP A 172 18.03 -2.03 -2.02
CA ASP A 172 17.60 -3.41 -1.87
C ASP A 172 17.21 -3.69 -0.41
N VAL A 173 16.22 -4.55 -0.20
CA VAL A 173 15.88 -5.06 1.13
C VAL A 173 16.77 -6.24 1.42
N THR A 174 17.70 -6.08 2.38
CA THR A 174 18.64 -7.11 2.79
C THR A 174 18.09 -8.04 3.85
N LYS A 175 17.13 -7.57 4.64
CA LYS A 175 16.41 -8.34 5.65
C LYS A 175 15.00 -7.81 5.81
N ALA A 176 14.05 -8.71 6.04
CA ALA A 176 12.68 -8.40 6.42
C ALA A 176 12.28 -9.31 7.59
N GLU A 177 11.70 -8.71 8.63
CA GLU A 177 11.19 -9.44 9.79
C GLU A 177 9.88 -8.83 10.27
N VAL A 178 9.03 -9.67 10.86
CA VAL A 178 7.81 -9.20 11.53
C VAL A 178 8.07 -9.21 13.04
N VAL A 179 7.94 -8.04 13.64
CA VAL A 179 8.15 -7.83 15.07
C VAL A 179 6.80 -7.63 15.76
N ASP A 180 6.63 -8.26 16.93
CA ASP A 180 5.44 -8.06 17.76
C ASP A 180 5.59 -6.79 18.64
N GLU A 181 4.85 -5.75 18.27
CA GLU A 181 4.73 -4.51 19.04
C GLU A 181 3.28 -4.25 19.47
N PHE A 182 2.53 -5.32 19.79
CA PHE A 182 1.09 -5.29 20.07
C PHE A 182 0.68 -4.24 21.09
N ASP A 183 1.45 -4.10 22.19
CA ASP A 183 1.16 -3.13 23.24
C ASP A 183 1.29 -1.67 22.76
N SER A 184 2.25 -1.40 21.85
CA SER A 184 2.40 -0.08 21.24
C SER A 184 1.23 0.21 20.30
N ALA A 185 0.91 -0.74 19.43
CA ALA A 185 -0.21 -0.61 18.51
C ALA A 185 -1.55 -0.43 19.24
N THR A 186 -1.72 -1.07 20.41
CA THR A 186 -2.92 -0.89 21.24
C THR A 186 -3.03 0.53 21.79
N ARG A 187 -1.92 1.14 22.23
CA ARG A 187 -1.90 2.54 22.67
C ARG A 187 -2.23 3.50 21.52
N ASP A 188 -1.65 3.25 20.34
CA ASP A 188 -1.88 4.07 19.15
C ASP A 188 -3.34 3.98 18.69
N LEU A 189 -3.92 2.76 18.67
CA LEU A 189 -5.34 2.54 18.40
C LEU A 189 -6.23 3.34 19.35
N THR A 190 -5.95 3.22 20.64
CA THR A 190 -6.73 3.92 21.68
C THR A 190 -6.63 5.44 21.53
N THR A 191 -5.43 5.94 21.21
CA THR A 191 -5.19 7.38 21.05
C THR A 191 -5.88 7.93 19.82
N LYS A 192 -5.83 7.20 18.69
CA LYS A 192 -6.32 7.67 17.39
C LYS A 192 -7.82 7.46 17.20
N LEU A 193 -8.33 6.29 17.59
CA LEU A 193 -9.72 5.87 17.32
C LEU A 193 -10.57 5.73 18.58
N GLY A 194 -9.97 5.82 19.77
CA GLY A 194 -10.66 5.70 21.06
C GLY A 194 -10.75 4.27 21.57
N THR A 195 -11.37 4.14 22.76
CA THR A 195 -11.63 2.83 23.41
C THR A 195 -12.98 2.29 22.93
N GLY A 196 -13.10 1.03 22.62
CA GLY A 196 -14.42 0.46 22.30
C GLY A 196 -14.36 -0.82 21.48
N ARG A 197 -13.21 -1.14 20.91
CA ARG A 197 -13.03 -2.37 20.15
C ARG A 197 -11.81 -3.15 20.64
N ARG A 198 -11.99 -4.47 20.74
CA ARG A 198 -10.89 -5.36 21.12
C ARG A 198 -10.03 -5.66 19.89
N MET A 199 -8.74 -5.39 19.98
CA MET A 199 -7.77 -5.78 18.98
C MET A 199 -7.25 -7.19 19.25
N ARG A 200 -7.23 -8.05 18.24
CA ARG A 200 -6.61 -9.38 18.29
C ARG A 200 -5.22 -9.34 17.67
N ASN A 201 -4.25 -9.95 18.35
CA ASN A 201 -2.93 -10.17 17.78
C ASN A 201 -2.98 -11.34 16.80
N SER A 202 -2.52 -11.13 15.57
CA SER A 202 -2.47 -12.12 14.49
C SER A 202 -1.28 -11.85 13.57
N LEU A 203 -0.09 -12.17 14.09
CA LEU A 203 1.12 -12.03 13.28
C LEU A 203 1.00 -12.89 12.00
N PRO A 204 1.45 -12.36 10.86
CA PRO A 204 1.31 -13.05 9.59
C PRO A 204 2.13 -14.32 9.52
N ILE A 205 1.60 -15.27 8.78
CA ILE A 205 2.31 -16.52 8.43
C ILE A 205 2.94 -16.33 7.05
N GLN A 206 4.22 -16.61 6.93
CA GLN A 206 4.88 -16.59 5.64
C GLN A 206 4.42 -17.78 4.80
N VAL A 207 3.82 -17.51 3.65
CA VAL A 207 3.39 -18.53 2.70
C VAL A 207 4.55 -18.79 1.74
N SER A 208 5.15 -19.99 1.80
CA SER A 208 6.16 -20.40 0.81
C SER A 208 5.51 -20.40 -0.56
N ALA A 209 6.06 -19.65 -1.51
CA ALA A 209 5.69 -19.78 -2.91
C ALA A 209 6.13 -21.19 -3.39
N ASN A 210 5.15 -22.07 -3.64
CA ASN A 210 5.37 -23.34 -4.32
C ASN A 210 5.53 -23.12 -5.82
#